data_4ffac75d460f690ae4a9db433032a382
#
_entry.id   4ffac75d460f690ae4a9db433032a382
#
_cell.length_a   1.000
_cell.length_b   1.000
_cell.length_c   1.000
_cell.angle_alpha   90.00
_cell.angle_beta   90.00
_cell.angle_gamma   90.00
#
_symmetry.space_group_name_H-M   'P 1'
#
loop_
_entity.id
_entity.type
_entity.pdbx_description
1 polymer ?
#
loop_
_entity_poly.entity_id
_entity_poly.type
_entity_poly.pdbx_seq_one_letter_code
_entity_poly.pdbx_strand_id
1 'polypeptide(L)'
;NDYAYSQLPQEDEIAKRIYCCSVPGQNFHLTAGGCSEGLSYKGKGFIQLTWKENYKAVETLLKAKIPNENINIVANPDQVLETKYGLLTALGFWEWQKLNAKSGPSTTNTDQITKVVNLHTKSYDKRKENFEFIYGILKNAQ
;
A
#
# COMPACT_ATOMS: atom_id res chain seq x y z
N ASN A 1 -15.25 10.08 27.42
CA ASN A 1 -14.82 9.13 26.39
C ASN A 1 -13.38 9.36 25.89
N ASP A 2 -12.72 10.42 26.34
CA ASP A 2 -11.34 10.76 25.95
C ASP A 2 -10.29 9.79 26.57
N TYR A 3 -10.67 9.09 27.62
CA TYR A 3 -9.81 8.14 28.30
C TYR A 3 -9.48 6.90 27.49
N ALA A 4 -10.40 6.47 26.62
CA ALA A 4 -10.20 5.29 25.77
C ALA A 4 -9.20 5.56 24.60
N TYR A 5 -9.15 6.78 24.09
CA TYR A 5 -8.23 7.15 23.01
C TYR A 5 -6.80 7.32 23.48
N SER A 6 -6.58 7.77 24.74
CA SER A 6 -5.23 7.91 25.31
C SER A 6 -4.54 6.56 25.63
N GLN A 7 -5.30 5.46 25.62
CA GLN A 7 -4.80 4.11 25.89
C GLN A 7 -4.48 3.31 24.60
N LEU A 8 -4.89 3.82 23.42
CA LEU A 8 -4.52 3.16 22.16
C LEU A 8 -3.03 3.43 21.87
N PRO A 9 -2.27 2.40 21.46
CA PRO A 9 -0.91 2.59 21.00
C PRO A 9 -0.89 3.65 19.90
N GLN A 10 -0.02 4.64 20.00
CA GLN A 10 0.17 5.62 18.96
C GLN A 10 0.57 4.91 17.66
N GLU A 11 0.11 5.40 16.52
CA GLU A 11 0.38 4.81 15.19
C GLU A 11 1.86 4.53 14.98
N ASP A 12 2.72 5.45 15.43
CA ASP A 12 4.17 5.31 15.30
C ASP A 12 4.75 4.18 16.15
N GLU A 13 4.21 3.93 17.35
CA GLU A 13 4.63 2.80 18.19
C GLU A 13 4.20 1.46 17.57
N ILE A 14 3.01 1.42 16.98
CA ILE A 14 2.55 0.26 16.21
C ILE A 14 3.47 0.04 15.02
N ALA A 15 3.75 1.10 14.25
CA ALA A 15 4.61 1.03 13.08
C ALA A 15 6.01 0.54 13.40
N LYS A 16 6.65 1.06 14.46
CA LYS A 16 7.97 0.61 14.93
C LYS A 16 8.00 -0.88 15.23
N ARG A 17 6.92 -1.44 15.75
CA ARG A 17 6.85 -2.85 16.14
C ARG A 17 6.49 -3.76 14.97
N ILE A 18 5.50 -3.36 14.17
CA ILE A 18 4.96 -4.21 13.10
C ILE A 18 5.86 -4.21 11.87
N TYR A 19 6.39 -3.05 11.47
CA TYR A 19 7.13 -2.91 10.21
C TYR A 19 8.66 -2.94 10.39
N CYS A 20 9.13 -3.39 11.56
CA CYS A 20 10.56 -3.47 11.88
C CYS A 20 11.33 -4.52 11.05
N CYS A 21 10.63 -5.48 10.44
CA CYS A 21 11.25 -6.51 9.61
C CYS A 21 11.12 -6.19 8.13
N SER A 22 12.20 -6.37 7.37
CA SER A 22 12.23 -6.13 5.92
C SER A 22 11.33 -7.06 5.12
N VAL A 23 10.87 -8.18 5.71
CA VAL A 23 10.09 -9.21 5.02
C VAL A 23 8.77 -9.47 5.75
N PRO A 24 7.62 -9.35 5.06
CA PRO A 24 6.32 -9.70 5.61
C PRO A 24 6.30 -11.18 6.07
N GLY A 25 5.84 -11.43 7.30
CA GLY A 25 5.65 -12.79 7.82
C GLY A 25 6.86 -13.42 8.52
N GLN A 26 7.99 -12.74 8.65
CA GLN A 26 9.06 -13.19 9.53
C GLN A 26 8.73 -12.88 10.99
N ASN A 27 9.04 -13.84 11.89
CA ASN A 27 8.76 -13.75 13.31
C ASN A 27 9.30 -12.45 13.91
N PHE A 28 8.41 -11.67 14.45
CA PHE A 28 8.73 -10.43 15.15
C PHE A 28 9.60 -10.73 16.38
N HIS A 29 10.88 -10.47 16.30
CA HIS A 29 11.63 -10.21 17.52
C HIS A 29 11.20 -8.82 18.00
N LEU A 30 10.24 -8.80 18.87
CA LEU A 30 9.81 -7.61 19.60
C LEU A 30 10.95 -7.17 20.51
N THR A 31 11.94 -6.48 19.97
CA THR A 31 12.86 -5.71 20.81
C THR A 31 12.05 -4.61 21.47
N ALA A 32 12.20 -4.46 22.76
CA ALA A 32 11.58 -3.36 23.50
C ALA A 32 11.94 -2.03 22.80
N GLY A 33 10.90 -1.34 22.25
CA GLY A 33 11.09 -0.08 21.53
C GLY A 33 11.02 -0.14 20.00
N GLY A 34 10.96 -1.33 19.38
CA GLY A 34 10.86 -1.44 17.92
C GLY A 34 12.09 -0.89 17.18
N CYS A 35 11.96 -0.60 15.89
CA CYS A 35 13.02 -0.01 15.08
C CYS A 35 12.56 1.21 14.28
N SER A 36 13.48 2.14 14.01
CA SER A 36 13.23 3.34 13.20
C SER A 36 12.84 3.01 11.75
N GLU A 37 13.32 1.90 11.21
CA GLU A 37 12.99 1.44 9.85
C GLU A 37 11.50 1.14 9.72
N GLY A 38 10.86 0.56 10.74
CA GLY A 38 9.41 0.31 10.76
C GLY A 38 8.60 1.60 10.62
N LEU A 39 9.04 2.66 11.25
CA LEU A 39 8.41 3.98 11.14
C LEU A 39 8.60 4.57 9.74
N SER A 40 9.79 4.44 9.16
CA SER A 40 10.12 4.98 7.85
C SER A 40 9.28 4.37 6.73
N TYR A 41 9.00 3.06 6.82
CA TYR A 41 8.31 2.32 5.76
C TYR A 41 6.90 1.85 6.16
N LYS A 42 6.24 2.54 7.10
CA LYS A 42 4.82 2.38 7.34
C LYS A 42 4.00 2.78 6.10
N GLY A 43 2.74 2.37 6.03
CA GLY A 43 1.87 2.64 4.88
C GLY A 43 1.78 4.12 4.52
N LYS A 44 2.12 4.48 3.28
CA LYS A 44 2.08 5.86 2.76
C LYS A 44 1.50 5.92 1.36
N GLY A 45 1.01 7.09 0.99
CA GLY A 45 0.45 7.37 -0.33
C GLY A 45 -0.89 6.68 -0.60
N PHE A 46 -1.36 6.79 -1.84
CA PHE A 46 -2.70 6.31 -2.23
C PHE A 46 -2.89 4.79 -2.10
N ILE A 47 -1.81 4.01 -2.30
CA ILE A 47 -1.86 2.54 -2.19
C ILE A 47 -1.49 2.03 -0.80
N GLN A 48 -1.14 2.93 0.15
CA GLN A 48 -0.58 2.56 1.45
C GLN A 48 0.65 1.65 1.29
N LEU A 49 1.60 2.09 0.43
CA LEU A 49 2.84 1.36 0.19
C LEU A 49 3.57 1.15 1.53
N THR A 50 3.85 -0.10 1.86
CA THR A 50 4.36 -0.54 3.16
C THR A 50 5.53 -1.48 2.95
N TRP A 51 6.47 -1.55 3.87
CA TRP A 51 7.67 -2.38 3.86
C TRP A 51 8.77 -1.90 2.90
N LYS A 52 9.98 -1.84 3.40
CA LYS A 52 11.15 -1.39 2.64
C LYS A 52 11.35 -2.13 1.32
N GLU A 53 11.13 -3.44 1.30
CA GLU A 53 11.29 -4.24 0.08
C GLU A 53 10.26 -3.87 -1.00
N ASN A 54 9.03 -3.52 -0.62
CA ASN A 54 8.05 -3.03 -1.57
C ASN A 54 8.44 -1.64 -2.11
N TYR A 55 8.98 -0.75 -1.26
CA TYR A 55 9.52 0.53 -1.70
C TYR A 55 10.65 0.33 -2.71
N LYS A 56 11.60 -0.58 -2.45
CA LYS A 56 12.69 -0.90 -3.39
C LYS A 56 12.17 -1.43 -4.71
N ALA A 57 11.23 -2.37 -4.69
CA ALA A 57 10.67 -2.96 -5.90
C ALA A 57 9.98 -1.91 -6.77
N VAL A 58 9.15 -1.07 -6.15
CA VAL A 58 8.43 0.01 -6.84
C VAL A 58 9.41 1.07 -7.34
N GLU A 59 10.39 1.50 -6.55
CA GLU A 59 11.42 2.46 -6.98
C GLU A 59 12.20 1.95 -8.18
N THR A 60 12.65 0.70 -8.15
CA THR A 60 13.39 0.08 -9.26
C THR A 60 12.57 0.08 -10.54
N LEU A 61 11.31 -0.32 -10.45
CA LEU A 61 10.42 -0.32 -11.61
C LEU A 61 10.17 1.10 -12.14
N LEU A 62 9.89 2.06 -11.27
CA LEU A 62 9.62 3.44 -11.69
C LEU A 62 10.85 4.09 -12.32
N LYS A 63 12.05 3.91 -11.76
CA LYS A 63 13.29 4.40 -12.37
C LYS A 63 13.54 3.81 -13.77
N ALA A 64 13.17 2.56 -13.99
CA ALA A 64 13.27 1.93 -15.31
C ALA A 64 12.22 2.46 -16.32
N LYS A 65 11.02 2.76 -15.87
CA LYS A 65 9.90 3.21 -16.73
C LYS A 65 9.92 4.71 -17.01
N ILE A 66 10.35 5.52 -16.06
CA ILE A 66 10.37 6.98 -16.14
C ILE A 66 11.72 7.54 -15.65
N PRO A 67 12.81 7.28 -16.37
CA PRO A 67 14.18 7.57 -15.90
C PRO A 67 14.47 9.05 -15.65
N ASN A 68 13.67 9.95 -16.23
CA ASN A 68 13.83 11.40 -16.05
C ASN A 68 13.17 11.93 -14.76
N GLU A 69 12.45 11.07 -14.02
CA GLU A 69 11.85 11.45 -12.75
C GLU A 69 12.81 11.20 -11.58
N ASN A 70 12.87 12.16 -10.67
CA ASN A 70 13.70 12.02 -9.46
C ASN A 70 13.01 11.16 -8.40
N ILE A 71 12.95 9.85 -8.64
CA ILE A 71 12.34 8.87 -7.73
C ILE A 71 13.41 8.42 -6.72
N ASN A 72 13.19 8.70 -5.44
CA ASN A 72 14.11 8.33 -4.36
C ASN A 72 13.36 7.92 -3.08
N ILE A 73 12.33 7.08 -3.25
CA ILE A 73 11.41 6.70 -2.16
C ILE A 73 12.02 5.72 -1.15
N VAL A 74 13.13 5.09 -1.49
CA VAL A 74 13.86 4.22 -0.53
C VAL A 74 14.69 5.07 0.43
N ALA A 75 15.42 6.07 -0.05
CA ALA A 75 16.20 6.94 0.82
C ALA A 75 15.35 8.04 1.48
N ASN A 76 14.28 8.46 0.81
CA ASN A 76 13.32 9.44 1.31
C ASN A 76 11.87 8.88 1.23
N PRO A 77 11.44 8.02 2.16
CA PRO A 77 10.10 7.43 2.13
C PRO A 77 8.95 8.44 2.19
N ASP A 78 9.19 9.63 2.72
CA ASP A 78 8.18 10.68 2.81
C ASP A 78 7.88 11.34 1.46
N GLN A 79 8.73 11.15 0.45
CA GLN A 79 8.42 11.54 -0.92
C GLN A 79 7.08 10.96 -1.41
N VAL A 80 6.69 9.78 -0.93
CA VAL A 80 5.40 9.14 -1.26
C VAL A 80 4.19 9.93 -0.74
N LEU A 81 4.36 10.85 0.19
CA LEU A 81 3.30 11.72 0.69
C LEU A 81 2.96 12.87 -0.27
N GLU A 82 3.87 13.22 -1.15
CA GLU A 82 3.61 14.19 -2.21
C GLU A 82 2.63 13.59 -3.24
N THR A 83 1.61 14.35 -3.66
CA THR A 83 0.54 13.87 -4.54
C THR A 83 1.07 13.16 -5.80
N LYS A 84 2.07 13.75 -6.46
CA LYS A 84 2.70 13.18 -7.66
C LYS A 84 3.30 11.81 -7.38
N TYR A 85 4.14 11.71 -6.38
CA TYR A 85 4.85 10.45 -6.06
C TYR A 85 3.93 9.42 -5.40
N GLY A 86 2.93 9.86 -4.65
CA GLY A 86 1.88 9.00 -4.14
C GLY A 86 1.10 8.32 -5.27
N LEU A 87 0.79 9.04 -6.36
CA LEU A 87 0.15 8.47 -7.54
C LEU A 87 1.11 7.55 -8.30
N LEU A 88 2.34 8.00 -8.56
CA LEU A 88 3.33 7.19 -9.28
C LEU A 88 3.62 5.88 -8.55
N THR A 89 3.72 5.89 -7.23
CA THR A 89 3.94 4.66 -6.45
C THR A 89 2.74 3.73 -6.48
N ALA A 90 1.51 4.24 -6.52
CA ALA A 90 0.32 3.43 -6.69
C ALA A 90 0.30 2.74 -8.07
N LEU A 91 0.62 3.48 -9.14
CA LEU A 91 0.75 2.94 -10.50
C LEU A 91 1.93 1.96 -10.60
N GLY A 92 3.06 2.28 -9.99
CA GLY A 92 4.23 1.39 -9.93
C GLY A 92 3.93 0.08 -9.20
N PHE A 93 3.23 0.13 -8.09
CA PHE A 93 2.76 -1.07 -7.37
C PHE A 93 1.84 -1.91 -8.26
N TRP A 94 0.88 -1.27 -8.92
CA TRP A 94 -0.06 -1.91 -9.83
C TRP A 94 0.64 -2.67 -10.96
N GLU A 95 1.60 -2.03 -11.60
CA GLU A 95 2.41 -2.62 -12.68
C GLU A 95 3.33 -3.73 -12.15
N TRP A 96 4.03 -3.49 -11.03
CA TRP A 96 4.90 -4.50 -10.40
C TRP A 96 4.13 -5.78 -10.06
N GLN A 97 2.94 -5.65 -9.50
CA GLN A 97 2.07 -6.77 -9.13
C GLN A 97 1.29 -7.36 -10.33
N LYS A 98 1.48 -6.81 -11.54
CA LYS A 98 0.79 -7.23 -12.78
C LYS A 98 -0.73 -7.27 -12.64
N LEU A 99 -1.31 -6.26 -11.97
CA LEU A 99 -2.73 -6.25 -11.64
C LEU A 99 -3.64 -6.11 -12.87
N ASN A 100 -3.14 -5.55 -13.99
CA ASN A 100 -3.89 -5.56 -15.25
C ASN A 100 -4.28 -6.98 -15.71
N ALA A 101 -3.43 -7.98 -15.48
CA ALA A 101 -3.74 -9.37 -15.81
C ALA A 101 -4.86 -9.97 -14.94
N LYS A 102 -5.17 -9.33 -13.81
CA LYS A 102 -6.24 -9.73 -12.88
C LYS A 102 -7.48 -8.84 -13.00
N SER A 103 -7.38 -7.72 -13.72
CA SER A 103 -8.50 -6.80 -13.91
C SER A 103 -9.51 -7.35 -14.90
N GLY A 104 -10.77 -6.91 -14.80
CA GLY A 104 -11.84 -7.33 -15.68
C GLY A 104 -13.21 -6.87 -15.16
N PRO A 105 -14.28 -7.16 -15.91
CA PRO A 105 -15.62 -6.62 -15.66
C PRO A 105 -16.42 -7.40 -14.60
N SER A 106 -15.79 -8.21 -13.77
CA SER A 106 -16.48 -9.04 -12.78
C SER A 106 -16.04 -8.78 -11.36
N THR A 107 -16.90 -9.07 -10.41
CA THR A 107 -16.59 -9.03 -8.96
C THR A 107 -15.50 -10.03 -8.56
N THR A 108 -15.34 -11.13 -9.30
CA THR A 108 -14.24 -12.08 -9.12
C THR A 108 -12.89 -11.41 -9.36
N ASN A 109 -12.79 -10.53 -10.37
CA ASN A 109 -11.58 -9.76 -10.64
C ASN A 109 -11.29 -8.78 -9.48
N THR A 110 -12.32 -8.16 -8.92
CA THR A 110 -12.19 -7.30 -7.74
C THR A 110 -11.60 -8.06 -6.55
N ASP A 111 -12.05 -9.29 -6.30
CA ASP A 111 -11.50 -10.13 -5.23
C ASP A 111 -10.04 -10.54 -5.51
N GLN A 112 -9.70 -10.87 -6.75
CA GLN A 112 -8.31 -11.20 -7.13
C GLN A 112 -7.36 -10.03 -6.89
N ILE A 113 -7.77 -8.81 -7.26
CA ILE A 113 -6.99 -7.60 -7.01
C ILE A 113 -6.92 -7.31 -5.51
N THR A 114 -8.04 -7.42 -4.79
CA THR A 114 -8.09 -7.18 -3.35
C THR A 114 -7.15 -8.10 -2.58
N LYS A 115 -7.05 -9.37 -2.97
CA LYS A 115 -6.11 -10.33 -2.36
C LYS A 115 -4.65 -9.90 -2.48
N VAL A 116 -4.27 -9.26 -3.57
CA VAL A 116 -2.90 -8.76 -3.76
C VAL A 116 -2.66 -7.48 -2.95
N VAL A 117 -3.62 -6.56 -2.99
CA VAL A 117 -3.49 -5.23 -2.35
C VAL A 117 -3.62 -5.33 -0.82
N ASN A 118 -4.58 -6.13 -0.34
CA ASN A 118 -4.84 -6.27 1.10
C ASN A 118 -5.57 -7.59 1.40
N LEU A 119 -4.82 -8.67 1.47
CA LEU A 119 -5.34 -10.03 1.66
C LEU A 119 -6.25 -10.17 2.90
N HIS A 120 -5.88 -9.52 4.00
CA HIS A 120 -6.55 -9.67 5.29
C HIS A 120 -7.65 -8.64 5.56
N THR A 121 -8.02 -7.85 4.55
CA THR A 121 -9.12 -6.89 4.70
C THR A 121 -10.46 -7.61 4.91
N LYS A 122 -11.33 -6.99 5.70
CA LYS A 122 -12.73 -7.43 5.86
C LYS A 122 -13.68 -6.73 4.87
N SER A 123 -13.16 -5.93 3.92
CA SER A 123 -13.95 -5.08 3.04
C SER A 123 -14.18 -5.68 1.64
N TYR A 124 -14.05 -6.99 1.45
CA TYR A 124 -14.24 -7.63 0.14
C TYR A 124 -15.62 -7.32 -0.46
N ASP A 125 -16.68 -7.52 0.31
CA ASP A 125 -18.05 -7.29 -0.18
C ASP A 125 -18.28 -5.81 -0.52
N LYS A 126 -17.81 -4.90 0.34
CA LYS A 126 -17.93 -3.46 0.06
C LYS A 126 -17.16 -3.03 -1.18
N ARG A 127 -16.03 -3.64 -1.46
CA ARG A 127 -15.25 -3.38 -2.69
C ARG A 127 -15.98 -3.88 -3.94
N LYS A 128 -16.65 -5.02 -3.86
CA LYS A 128 -17.49 -5.55 -4.95
C LYS A 128 -18.69 -4.63 -5.24
N GLU A 129 -19.42 -4.24 -4.20
CA GLU A 129 -20.53 -3.27 -4.34
C GLU A 129 -20.07 -1.96 -5.00
N ASN A 130 -18.96 -1.39 -4.53
CA ASN A 130 -18.42 -0.16 -5.11
C ASN A 130 -17.98 -0.37 -6.57
N PHE A 131 -17.40 -1.52 -6.90
CA PHE A 131 -17.03 -1.85 -8.27
C PHE A 131 -18.27 -1.93 -9.17
N GLU A 132 -19.30 -2.66 -8.79
CA GLU A 132 -20.54 -2.80 -9.56
C GLU A 132 -21.19 -1.45 -9.82
N PHE A 133 -21.25 -0.59 -8.77
CA PHE A 133 -21.80 0.75 -8.88
C PHE A 133 -21.03 1.62 -9.90
N ILE A 134 -19.70 1.71 -9.73
CA ILE A 134 -18.85 2.54 -10.60
C ILE A 134 -18.82 1.97 -12.04
N TYR A 135 -18.67 0.66 -12.17
CA TYR A 135 -18.62 0.00 -13.46
C TYR A 135 -19.93 0.18 -14.24
N GLY A 136 -21.08 0.10 -13.55
CA GLY A 136 -22.39 0.39 -14.14
C GLY A 136 -22.49 1.81 -14.68
N ILE A 137 -22.00 2.81 -13.95
CA ILE A 137 -21.97 4.22 -14.41
C ILE A 137 -21.09 4.34 -15.67
N LEU A 138 -19.88 3.81 -15.62
CA LEU A 138 -18.92 3.94 -16.73
C LEU A 138 -19.38 3.22 -17.99
N LYS A 139 -20.00 2.04 -17.86
CA LYS A 139 -20.55 1.30 -18.97
C LYS A 139 -21.71 2.03 -19.69
N ASN A 140 -22.51 2.76 -18.92
CA ASN A 140 -23.65 3.51 -19.48
C ASN A 140 -23.23 4.89 -20.04
N ALA A 141 -21.99 5.32 -19.81
CA ALA A 141 -21.44 6.58 -20.31
C ALA A 141 -20.73 6.45 -21.68
N GLN A 142 -20.61 5.22 -22.20
CA GLN A 142 -20.06 4.91 -23.53
C GLN A 142 -21.19 4.78 -24.55
#